data_902514e751a04d31f94dbd963190ceb5
#
_entry.id   902514e751a04d31f94dbd963190ceb5
#
_cell.length_a   1.000
_cell.length_b   1.000
_cell.length_c   1.000
_cell.angle_alpha   90.00
_cell.angle_beta   90.00
_cell.angle_gamma   90.00
#
_symmetry.space_group_name_H-M   'P 1'
#
loop_
_entity.id
_entity.type
_entity.pdbx_description
1 polymer ?
#
loop_
_entity_poly.entity_id
_entity_poly.type
_entity_poly.pdbx_seq_one_letter_code
_entity_poly.pdbx_strand_id
1 'polypeptide(L)'
;MRLSRLNPLVNELIIMPDIEKRLEAFVRIAHGIIIFPGGVGTAEELLYLLGILMNPANKNQVLPLILTGPKESADYFRVLDEFITHTLGEAARRHYRIIIDDAAEVARLMKKAMPLVKENRRDTGDAYSFNWSIRISPDLQVPV
;
A
#
# COMPACT_ATOMS: atom_id res chain seq x y z
N MET A 1 -9.72 27.19 4.20
CA MET A 1 -9.41 25.76 4.32
C MET A 1 -9.24 25.41 5.80
N ARG A 2 -10.19 24.73 6.44
CA ARG A 2 -10.07 24.35 7.86
C ARG A 2 -9.01 23.25 7.93
N LEU A 3 -7.86 23.57 8.54
CA LEU A 3 -6.95 22.54 9.02
C LEU A 3 -7.75 21.65 9.98
N SER A 4 -8.09 20.45 9.56
CA SER A 4 -8.61 19.43 10.46
C SER A 4 -7.58 19.29 11.58
N ARG A 5 -8.04 19.34 12.83
CA ARG A 5 -7.17 19.19 14.00
C ARG A 5 -6.39 17.89 13.82
N LEU A 6 -5.07 18.00 13.80
CA LEU A 6 -4.18 16.85 13.81
C LEU A 6 -4.56 15.93 14.97
N ASN A 7 -4.59 14.63 14.69
CA ASN A 7 -4.69 13.64 15.75
C ASN A 7 -3.52 13.85 16.73
N PRO A 8 -3.76 14.01 18.04
CA PRO A 8 -2.70 14.26 19.02
C PRO A 8 -1.64 13.15 19.10
N LEU A 9 -1.88 11.99 18.48
CA LEU A 9 -0.92 10.89 18.39
C LEU A 9 0.04 11.02 17.19
N VAL A 10 -0.15 12.01 16.32
CA VAL A 10 0.71 12.25 15.15
C VAL A 10 1.90 13.09 15.59
N ASN A 11 3.10 12.55 15.42
CA ASN A 11 4.35 13.23 15.73
C ASN A 11 4.80 14.17 14.60
N GLU A 12 4.50 13.81 13.35
CA GLU A 12 4.88 14.58 12.17
C GLU A 12 3.76 14.50 11.12
N LEU A 13 3.39 15.63 10.54
CA LEU A 13 2.47 15.70 9.42
C LEU A 13 3.24 16.11 8.17
N ILE A 14 3.20 15.25 7.15
CA ILE A 14 3.76 15.53 5.83
C ILE A 14 2.60 15.69 4.87
N ILE A 15 2.50 16.89 4.27
CA ILE A 15 1.47 17.19 3.27
C ILE A 15 2.12 17.06 1.89
N MET A 16 1.64 16.10 1.11
CA MET A 16 2.10 15.96 -0.27
C MET A 16 1.38 16.95 -1.18
N PRO A 17 2.06 17.46 -2.24
CA PRO A 17 1.49 18.46 -3.12
C PRO A 17 0.30 17.95 -3.92
N ASP A 18 0.32 16.71 -4.32
CA ASP A 18 -0.69 16.06 -5.14
C ASP A 18 -0.83 14.57 -4.81
N ILE A 19 -1.79 13.91 -5.47
CA ILE A 19 -2.09 12.50 -5.25
C ILE A 19 -0.97 11.60 -5.77
N GLU A 20 -0.32 11.96 -6.86
CA GLU A 20 0.73 11.13 -7.47
C GLU A 20 1.94 11.04 -6.54
N LYS A 21 2.37 12.16 -5.96
CA LYS A 21 3.46 12.19 -4.97
C LYS A 21 3.09 11.43 -3.71
N ARG A 22 1.83 11.49 -3.28
CA ARG A 22 1.34 10.70 -2.13
C ARG A 22 1.41 9.20 -2.41
N LEU A 23 0.95 8.76 -3.57
CA LEU A 23 0.98 7.36 -3.96
C LEU A 23 2.42 6.85 -4.17
N GLU A 24 3.28 7.66 -4.77
CA GLU A 24 4.71 7.37 -4.90
C GLU A 24 5.35 7.16 -3.52
N ALA A 25 5.06 8.04 -2.55
CA ALA A 25 5.57 7.92 -1.20
C ALA A 25 5.11 6.63 -0.52
N PHE A 26 3.85 6.23 -0.66
CA PHE A 26 3.34 4.97 -0.11
C PHE A 26 4.14 3.77 -0.62
N VAL A 27 4.36 3.68 -1.93
CA VAL A 27 5.09 2.55 -2.54
C VAL A 27 6.56 2.53 -2.10
N ARG A 28 7.20 3.69 -2.04
CA ARG A 28 8.62 3.79 -1.68
C ARG A 28 8.89 3.52 -0.22
N ILE A 29 7.99 3.92 0.68
CA ILE A 29 8.21 3.86 2.12
C ILE A 29 7.60 2.59 2.73
N ALA A 30 6.47 2.11 2.20
CA ALA A 30 5.78 0.97 2.77
C ALA A 30 6.58 -0.33 2.65
N HIS A 31 6.60 -1.09 3.73
CA HIS A 31 7.13 -2.46 3.76
C HIS A 31 6.04 -3.50 3.50
N GLY A 32 4.80 -3.09 3.61
CA GLY A 32 3.58 -3.82 3.30
C GLY A 32 2.40 -2.87 3.41
N ILE A 33 1.34 -3.14 2.69
CA ILE A 33 0.16 -2.29 2.62
C ILE A 33 -1.07 -3.10 3.01
N ILE A 34 -1.88 -2.54 3.89
CA ILE A 34 -3.17 -3.10 4.28
C ILE A 34 -4.25 -2.10 3.85
N ILE A 35 -5.21 -2.57 3.09
CA ILE A 35 -6.33 -1.76 2.58
C ILE A 35 -7.62 -2.24 3.22
N PHE A 36 -8.34 -1.29 3.80
CA PHE A 36 -9.69 -1.48 4.35
C PHE A 36 -10.76 -1.01 3.34
N PRO A 37 -12.02 -1.41 3.53
CA PRO A 37 -13.10 -0.91 2.69
C PRO A 37 -13.13 0.62 2.68
N GLY A 38 -13.27 1.21 1.50
CA GLY A 38 -13.26 2.65 1.33
C GLY A 38 -14.00 3.09 0.06
N GLY A 39 -13.90 4.36 -0.24
CA GLY A 39 -14.51 4.98 -1.41
C GLY A 39 -13.59 5.02 -2.63
N VAL A 40 -13.83 6.01 -3.49
CA VAL A 40 -13.12 6.20 -4.76
C VAL A 40 -11.60 6.34 -4.58
N GLY A 41 -11.15 7.07 -3.55
CA GLY A 41 -9.72 7.24 -3.29
C GLY A 41 -9.01 5.93 -2.94
N THR A 42 -9.67 5.04 -2.19
CA THR A 42 -9.13 3.70 -1.88
C THR A 42 -9.03 2.83 -3.14
N ALA A 43 -10.03 2.88 -4.00
CA ALA A 43 -10.00 2.16 -5.28
C ALA A 43 -8.89 2.70 -6.20
N GLU A 44 -8.73 4.01 -6.27
CA GLU A 44 -7.67 4.67 -7.03
C GLU A 44 -6.27 4.26 -6.53
N GLU A 45 -6.04 4.30 -5.23
CA GLU A 45 -4.79 3.86 -4.61
C GLU A 45 -4.49 2.39 -4.89
N LEU A 46 -5.48 1.51 -4.79
CA LEU A 46 -5.31 0.08 -5.08
C LEU A 46 -4.98 -0.17 -6.55
N LEU A 47 -5.69 0.46 -7.49
CA LEU A 47 -5.44 0.29 -8.92
C LEU A 47 -4.05 0.81 -9.31
N TYR A 48 -3.63 1.92 -8.74
CA TYR A 48 -2.28 2.47 -8.93
C TYR A 48 -1.20 1.49 -8.44
N LEU A 49 -1.36 0.95 -7.22
CA LEU A 49 -0.45 -0.05 -6.66
C LEU A 49 -0.36 -1.29 -7.55
N LEU A 50 -1.49 -1.81 -8.01
CA LEU A 50 -1.52 -2.96 -8.90
C LEU A 50 -0.83 -2.67 -10.23
N GLY A 51 -1.04 -1.47 -10.80
CA GLY A 51 -0.35 -1.03 -12.01
C GLY A 51 1.18 -1.06 -11.86
N ILE A 52 1.69 -0.61 -10.70
CA ILE A 52 3.12 -0.67 -10.39
C ILE A 52 3.60 -2.11 -10.23
N LEU A 53 2.90 -2.92 -9.42
CA LEU A 53 3.31 -4.30 -9.13
C LEU A 53 3.25 -5.22 -10.36
N MET A 54 2.33 -4.96 -11.28
CA MET A 54 2.19 -5.71 -12.53
C MET A 54 3.19 -5.29 -13.61
N ASN A 55 3.86 -4.15 -13.44
CA ASN A 55 4.88 -3.71 -14.40
C ASN A 55 6.04 -4.71 -14.45
N PRO A 56 6.43 -5.21 -15.64
CA PRO A 56 7.54 -6.16 -15.77
C PRO A 56 8.86 -5.68 -15.17
N ALA A 57 9.10 -4.37 -15.13
CA ALA A 57 10.28 -3.79 -14.49
C ALA A 57 10.30 -4.03 -12.97
N ASN A 58 9.14 -4.22 -12.36
CA ASN A 58 8.96 -4.42 -10.92
C ASN A 58 8.75 -5.89 -10.53
N LYS A 59 8.94 -6.83 -11.46
CA LYS A 59 8.68 -8.27 -11.22
C LYS A 59 9.41 -8.87 -10.01
N ASN A 60 10.51 -8.27 -9.60
CA ASN A 60 11.32 -8.71 -8.46
C ASN A 60 11.02 -7.92 -7.18
N GLN A 61 10.10 -6.97 -7.21
CA GLN A 61 9.72 -6.21 -6.02
C GLN A 61 8.81 -7.03 -5.12
N VAL A 62 9.11 -7.01 -3.83
CA VAL A 62 8.33 -7.69 -2.79
C VAL A 62 7.60 -6.64 -1.96
N LEU A 63 6.32 -6.48 -2.22
CA LEU A 63 5.44 -5.61 -1.46
C LEU A 63 4.15 -6.38 -1.11
N PRO A 64 4.04 -6.91 0.12
CA PRO A 64 2.82 -7.60 0.53
C PRO A 64 1.64 -6.62 0.57
N LEU A 65 0.56 -6.97 -0.10
CA LEU A 65 -0.67 -6.20 -0.19
C LEU A 65 -1.83 -7.05 0.29
N ILE A 66 -2.51 -6.63 1.36
CA ILE A 66 -3.65 -7.33 1.95
C ILE A 66 -4.86 -6.42 1.95
N LEU A 67 -5.96 -6.93 1.41
CA LEU A 67 -7.29 -6.33 1.47
C LEU A 67 -8.03 -7.00 2.63
N THR A 68 -8.50 -6.25 3.59
CA THR A 68 -9.11 -6.80 4.81
C THR A 68 -10.18 -5.90 5.38
N GLY A 69 -11.04 -6.49 6.17
CA GLY A 69 -12.09 -5.79 6.89
C GLY A 69 -12.94 -6.75 7.69
N PRO A 70 -13.94 -6.25 8.41
CA PRO A 70 -14.88 -7.08 9.16
C PRO A 70 -15.72 -7.94 8.22
N LYS A 71 -16.45 -8.88 8.78
CA LYS A 71 -17.27 -9.84 8.03
C LYS A 71 -18.22 -9.19 7.02
N GLU A 72 -18.78 -8.04 7.38
CA GLU A 72 -19.70 -7.27 6.53
C GLU A 72 -19.05 -6.72 5.26
N SER A 73 -17.73 -6.64 5.22
CA SER A 73 -16.97 -6.18 4.05
C SER A 73 -16.70 -7.26 3.01
N ALA A 74 -17.12 -8.49 3.24
CA ALA A 74 -16.85 -9.61 2.32
C ALA A 74 -17.37 -9.34 0.90
N ASP A 75 -18.60 -8.82 0.79
CA ASP A 75 -19.20 -8.53 -0.52
C ASP A 75 -18.50 -7.36 -1.23
N TYR A 76 -18.10 -6.32 -0.48
CA TYR A 76 -17.30 -5.22 -1.02
C TYR A 76 -16.02 -5.75 -1.71
N PHE A 77 -15.27 -6.59 -1.04
CA PHE A 77 -14.02 -7.12 -1.61
C PHE A 77 -14.26 -8.14 -2.72
N ARG A 78 -15.33 -8.90 -2.68
CA ARG A 78 -15.72 -9.78 -3.78
C ARG A 78 -15.98 -8.99 -5.06
N VAL A 79 -16.78 -7.94 -4.98
CA VAL A 79 -17.09 -7.06 -6.13
C VAL A 79 -15.82 -6.35 -6.63
N LEU A 80 -14.98 -5.89 -5.71
CA LEU A 80 -13.72 -5.24 -6.05
C LEU A 80 -12.75 -6.21 -6.76
N ASP A 81 -12.64 -7.45 -6.29
CA ASP A 81 -11.82 -8.49 -6.91
C ASP A 81 -12.32 -8.83 -8.32
N GLU A 82 -13.62 -8.95 -8.51
CA GLU A 82 -14.23 -9.13 -9.84
C GLU A 82 -13.91 -7.96 -10.77
N PHE A 83 -14.06 -6.73 -10.30
CA PHE A 83 -13.73 -5.53 -11.05
C PHE A 83 -12.25 -5.49 -11.46
N ILE A 84 -11.35 -5.76 -10.53
CA ILE A 84 -9.89 -5.82 -10.79
C ILE A 84 -9.59 -6.89 -11.84
N THR A 85 -10.18 -8.07 -11.70
CA THR A 85 -9.98 -9.17 -12.63
C THR A 85 -10.46 -8.84 -14.04
N HIS A 86 -11.62 -8.19 -14.16
CA HIS A 86 -12.16 -7.77 -15.46
C HIS A 86 -11.33 -6.65 -16.10
N THR A 87 -10.73 -5.78 -15.29
CA THR A 87 -9.98 -4.61 -15.78
C THR A 87 -8.52 -4.94 -16.07
N LEU A 88 -7.86 -5.68 -15.18
CA LEU A 88 -6.42 -5.95 -15.22
C LEU A 88 -6.08 -7.42 -15.54
N GLY A 89 -7.07 -8.30 -15.58
CA GLY A 89 -6.91 -9.73 -15.82
C GLY A 89 -6.57 -10.54 -14.56
N GLU A 90 -6.66 -11.85 -14.66
CA GLU A 90 -6.40 -12.80 -13.57
C GLU A 90 -5.00 -12.68 -12.95
N ALA A 91 -4.04 -12.21 -13.72
CA ALA A 91 -2.67 -12.01 -13.24
C ALA A 91 -2.57 -11.02 -12.08
N ALA A 92 -3.51 -10.08 -11.96
CA ALA A 92 -3.55 -9.11 -10.88
C ALA A 92 -3.71 -9.78 -9.49
N ARG A 93 -4.44 -10.88 -9.41
CA ARG A 93 -4.70 -11.62 -8.15
C ARG A 93 -3.44 -12.16 -7.46
N ARG A 94 -2.32 -12.24 -8.16
CA ARG A 94 -1.04 -12.67 -7.56
C ARG A 94 -0.45 -11.63 -6.64
N HIS A 95 -0.87 -10.37 -6.77
CA HIS A 95 -0.26 -9.24 -6.10
C HIS A 95 -0.96 -8.85 -4.79
N TYR A 96 -2.13 -9.42 -4.49
CA TYR A 96 -2.84 -9.14 -3.25
C TYR A 96 -3.48 -10.39 -2.67
N ARG A 97 -3.86 -10.30 -1.39
CA ARG A 97 -4.67 -11.30 -0.70
C ARG A 97 -5.87 -10.64 -0.05
N ILE A 98 -7.00 -11.31 -0.10
CA ILE A 98 -8.22 -10.89 0.62
C ILE A 98 -8.36 -11.76 1.86
N ILE A 99 -8.42 -11.13 3.02
CA ILE A 99 -8.57 -11.78 4.33
C ILE A 99 -9.68 -11.07 5.08
N ILE A 100 -10.80 -11.73 5.27
CA ILE A 100 -11.97 -11.15 5.90
C ILE A 100 -12.10 -11.66 7.33
N ASP A 101 -12.34 -10.76 8.27
CA ASP A 101 -12.63 -11.04 9.68
C ASP A 101 -11.55 -11.84 10.42
N ASP A 102 -10.29 -11.72 9.98
CA ASP A 102 -9.15 -12.42 10.57
C ASP A 102 -7.91 -11.52 10.70
N ALA A 103 -7.96 -10.61 11.66
CA ALA A 103 -6.86 -9.69 11.94
C ALA A 103 -5.57 -10.42 12.37
N ALA A 104 -5.71 -11.58 13.03
CA ALA A 104 -4.56 -12.38 13.46
C ALA A 104 -3.81 -12.97 12.25
N GLU A 105 -4.53 -13.44 11.25
CA GLU A 105 -3.93 -13.94 10.01
C GLU A 105 -3.26 -12.80 9.21
N VAL A 106 -3.89 -11.62 9.15
CA VAL A 106 -3.27 -10.43 8.53
C VAL A 106 -1.93 -10.11 9.19
N ALA A 107 -1.90 -10.03 10.53
CA ALA A 107 -0.69 -9.75 11.27
C ALA A 107 0.38 -10.84 11.06
N ARG A 108 -0.02 -12.11 11.07
CA ARG A 108 0.86 -13.26 10.84
C ARG A 108 1.52 -13.21 9.46
N LEU A 109 0.74 -12.94 8.41
CA LEU A 109 1.25 -12.86 7.04
C LEU A 109 2.18 -11.67 6.86
N MET A 110 1.82 -10.50 7.39
CA MET A 110 2.70 -9.33 7.35
C MET A 110 4.02 -9.61 8.06
N LYS A 111 3.98 -10.18 9.27
CA LYS A 111 5.19 -10.56 10.01
C LYS A 111 6.05 -11.56 9.23
N LYS A 112 5.43 -12.56 8.58
CA LYS A 112 6.15 -13.56 7.76
C LYS A 112 6.80 -12.93 6.52
N ALA A 113 6.19 -11.91 5.94
CA ALA A 113 6.70 -11.24 4.74
C ALA A 113 7.91 -10.32 5.04
N MET A 114 8.04 -9.78 6.26
CA MET A 114 9.07 -8.77 6.59
C MET A 114 10.50 -9.19 6.28
N PRO A 115 10.98 -10.41 6.60
CA PRO A 115 12.34 -10.83 6.22
C PRO A 115 12.56 -10.78 4.70
N LEU A 116 11.58 -11.21 3.92
CA LEU A 116 11.65 -11.20 2.45
C LEU A 116 11.68 -9.78 1.89
N VAL A 117 10.86 -8.89 2.44
CA VAL A 117 10.86 -7.46 2.08
C VAL A 117 12.23 -6.83 2.39
N LYS A 118 12.77 -7.12 3.58
CA LYS A 118 14.08 -6.61 4.00
C LYS A 118 15.21 -7.08 3.06
N GLU A 119 15.22 -8.35 2.71
CA GLU A 119 16.19 -8.90 1.76
C GLU A 119 16.05 -8.26 0.39
N ASN A 120 14.83 -8.22 -0.14
CA ASN A 120 14.53 -7.58 -1.42
C ASN A 120 14.97 -6.12 -1.46
N ARG A 121 14.68 -5.32 -0.42
CA ARG A 121 15.12 -3.93 -0.35
C ARG A 121 16.64 -3.76 -0.29
N ARG A 122 17.32 -4.70 0.34
CA ARG A 122 18.80 -4.73 0.33
C ARG A 122 19.32 -4.98 -1.07
N ASP A 123 18.76 -5.96 -1.77
CA ASP A 123 19.19 -6.36 -3.12
C ASP A 123 18.91 -5.28 -4.16
N THR A 124 17.83 -4.52 -4.00
CA THR A 124 17.48 -3.39 -4.89
C THR A 124 18.15 -2.06 -4.51
N GLY A 125 18.93 -2.03 -3.43
CA GLY A 125 19.59 -0.81 -2.96
C GLY A 125 18.70 0.11 -2.12
N ASP A 126 17.46 -0.30 -1.80
CA ASP A 126 16.47 0.48 -1.04
C ASP A 126 16.47 0.17 0.46
N ALA A 127 17.58 -0.37 0.98
CA ALA A 127 17.67 -0.79 2.38
C ALA A 127 17.45 0.35 3.39
N TYR A 128 17.65 1.59 3.00
CA TYR A 128 17.38 2.77 3.82
C TYR A 128 15.92 2.85 4.27
N SER A 129 14.98 2.26 3.53
CA SER A 129 13.56 2.25 3.88
C SER A 129 13.23 1.42 5.14
N PHE A 130 14.19 0.70 5.69
CA PHE A 130 14.09 0.04 7.00
C PHE A 130 14.60 0.89 8.17
N ASN A 131 15.06 2.09 7.89
CA ASN A 131 15.47 3.00 8.93
C ASN A 131 14.23 3.74 9.49
N TRP A 132 13.98 3.62 10.79
CA TRP A 132 12.88 4.30 11.47
C TRP A 132 12.99 5.83 11.45
N SER A 133 14.13 6.36 11.06
CA SER A 133 14.36 7.79 10.85
C SER A 133 14.14 8.24 9.41
N ILE A 134 13.42 7.48 8.59
CA ILE A 134 13.09 7.88 7.23
C ILE A 134 12.40 9.24 7.27
N ARG A 135 12.98 10.16 6.56
CA ARG A 135 12.39 11.47 6.30
C ARG A 135 12.08 11.56 4.82
N ILE A 136 10.86 11.98 4.52
CA ILE A 136 10.49 12.31 3.16
C ILE A 136 11.24 13.59 2.79
N SER A 137 12.00 13.53 1.71
CA SER A 137 12.78 14.66 1.23
C SER A 137 11.88 15.87 0.95
N PRO A 138 12.31 17.11 1.31
CA PRO A 138 11.52 18.33 1.08
C PRO A 138 11.10 18.54 -0.38
N ASP A 139 11.90 18.07 -1.34
CA ASP A 139 11.58 18.14 -2.77
C ASP A 139 10.35 17.30 -3.15
N LEU A 140 10.05 16.22 -2.42
CA LEU A 140 8.83 15.45 -2.59
C LEU A 140 7.57 16.14 -2.03
N GLN A 141 7.75 17.22 -1.28
CA GLN A 141 6.65 17.98 -0.68
C GLN A 141 6.31 19.25 -1.47
N VAL A 142 7.01 19.52 -2.57
CA VAL A 142 6.80 20.69 -3.43
C VAL A 142 5.95 20.31 -4.64
N PRO A 143 4.95 21.12 -5.05
CA PRO A 143 4.20 20.92 -6.28
C PRO A 143 5.13 20.83 -7.50
N VAL A 144 4.75 19.97 -8.43
CA VAL A 144 5.46 19.84 -9.72
C VAL A 144 5.19 21.05 -10.59
#